data_e0ebb3f08a39ec55f53f094a39be5551
#
_entry.id   e0ebb3f08a39ec55f53f094a39be5551
#
_cell.length_a   1.000
_cell.length_b   1.000
_cell.length_c   1.000
_cell.angle_alpha   90.00
_cell.angle_beta   90.00
_cell.angle_gamma   90.00
#
_symmetry.space_group_name_H-M   'P 1'
#
loop_
_entity.id
_entity.type
_entity.pdbx_description
1 polymer ?
#
loop_
_entity_poly.entity_id
_entity_poly.type
_entity_poly.pdbx_seq_one_letter_code
_entity_poly.pdbx_strand_id
1 'polypeptide(L)'
;MIITSNLSKKYSDKVVLHIDNLDIPKGQSFGLVGNNGAGKTTYFSLLLDLIKPTTGHIKNNNIVVNESEDWKPFTSSFIDESFLIGYLTAEEYFYFIGELRGQNKADVDALVSPLNSPMK
;
A
#
# COMPACT_ATOMS: atom_id res chain seq x y z
N MET A 1 1.45 8.31 -8.87
CA MET A 1 2.34 7.74 -9.89
C MET A 1 3.30 6.75 -9.26
N ILE A 2 3.31 5.54 -9.76
CA ILE A 2 4.20 4.48 -9.27
C ILE A 2 5.10 4.07 -10.43
N ILE A 3 6.40 4.10 -10.21
CA ILE A 3 7.40 3.69 -11.21
C ILE A 3 8.28 2.61 -10.60
N THR A 4 8.26 1.43 -11.21
CA THR A 4 9.06 0.29 -10.80
C THR A 4 10.14 0.04 -11.85
N SER A 5 11.39 -0.08 -11.42
CA SER A 5 12.54 -0.22 -12.33
C SER A 5 13.45 -1.35 -11.87
N ASN A 6 13.64 -2.33 -12.74
CA ASN A 6 14.57 -3.46 -12.55
C ASN A 6 14.42 -4.13 -11.18
N LEU A 7 13.16 -4.25 -10.74
CA LEU A 7 12.85 -4.75 -9.41
C LEU A 7 12.96 -6.26 -9.37
N SER A 8 13.66 -6.77 -8.37
CA SER A 8 13.62 -8.20 -8.07
C SER A 8 13.68 -8.44 -6.58
N LYS A 9 13.10 -9.55 -6.17
CA LYS A 9 13.21 -10.05 -4.80
C LYS A 9 13.57 -11.52 -4.83
N LYS A 10 14.62 -11.85 -4.11
CA LYS A 10 15.18 -13.18 -4.08
C LYS A 10 15.35 -13.64 -2.64
N TYR A 11 14.94 -14.85 -2.35
CA TYR A 11 15.18 -15.50 -1.08
C TYR A 11 16.09 -16.69 -1.32
N SER A 12 17.29 -16.67 -0.72
CA SER A 12 18.36 -17.63 -1.03
C SER A 12 18.61 -17.63 -2.55
N ASP A 13 18.43 -18.74 -3.23
CA ASP A 13 18.65 -18.82 -4.68
C ASP A 13 17.37 -18.70 -5.50
N LYS A 14 16.22 -18.47 -4.83
CA LYS A 14 14.93 -18.43 -5.50
C LYS A 14 14.47 -17.00 -5.73
N VAL A 15 14.25 -16.65 -6.99
CA VAL A 15 13.64 -15.36 -7.36
C VAL A 15 12.13 -15.49 -7.22
N VAL A 16 11.54 -14.72 -6.31
CA VAL A 16 10.09 -14.74 -6.05
C VAL A 16 9.36 -13.65 -6.80
N LEU A 17 10.09 -12.62 -7.27
CA LEU A 17 9.49 -11.52 -8.03
C LEU A 17 10.55 -10.92 -8.93
N HIS A 18 10.17 -10.62 -10.18
CA HIS A 18 11.01 -9.89 -11.12
C HIS A 18 10.12 -9.03 -12.02
N ILE A 19 10.38 -7.72 -12.02
CA ILE A 19 9.67 -6.76 -12.86
C ILE A 19 10.69 -5.81 -13.47
N ASP A 20 10.83 -5.84 -14.78
CA ASP A 20 11.79 -4.97 -15.48
C ASP A 20 11.36 -3.52 -15.38
N ASN A 21 10.14 -3.23 -15.78
CA ASN A 21 9.57 -1.88 -15.74
C ASN A 21 8.06 -1.96 -15.57
N LEU A 22 7.53 -1.09 -14.73
CA LEU A 22 6.09 -0.95 -14.56
C LEU A 22 5.80 0.50 -14.18
N ASP A 23 5.03 1.19 -15.00
CA ASP A 23 4.64 2.58 -14.75
C ASP A 23 3.13 2.64 -14.55
N ILE A 24 2.70 3.16 -13.41
CA ILE A 24 1.29 3.41 -13.13
C ILE A 24 1.12 4.94 -13.03
N PRO A 25 0.54 5.57 -14.07
CA PRO A 25 0.38 7.02 -14.08
C PRO A 25 -0.55 7.51 -12.98
N LYS A 26 -0.40 8.78 -12.62
CA LYS A 26 -1.26 9.43 -11.65
C LYS A 26 -2.71 9.40 -12.12
N GLY A 27 -3.62 9.10 -11.19
CA GLY A 27 -5.05 9.10 -11.48
C GLY A 27 -5.57 7.87 -12.20
N GLN A 28 -4.70 6.87 -12.42
CA GLN A 28 -5.08 5.62 -13.08
C GLN A 28 -5.32 4.52 -12.06
N SER A 29 -6.37 3.72 -12.31
CA SER A 29 -6.59 2.48 -11.57
C SER A 29 -5.84 1.36 -12.24
N PHE A 30 -5.17 0.53 -11.45
CA PHE A 30 -4.37 -0.57 -11.96
C PHE A 30 -4.67 -1.84 -11.18
N GLY A 31 -4.96 -2.93 -11.89
CA GLY A 31 -5.22 -4.22 -11.28
C GLY A 31 -4.04 -5.17 -11.46
N LEU A 32 -3.65 -5.82 -10.38
CA LEU A 32 -2.60 -6.85 -10.41
C LEU A 32 -3.25 -8.21 -10.23
N VAL A 33 -3.22 -9.01 -11.28
CA VAL A 33 -3.85 -10.33 -11.28
C VAL A 33 -2.81 -11.42 -11.50
N GLY A 34 -3.10 -12.60 -11.00
CA GLY A 34 -2.22 -13.76 -11.12
C GLY A 34 -2.66 -14.86 -10.18
N ASN A 35 -1.99 -15.99 -10.27
CA ASN A 35 -2.25 -17.09 -9.36
C ASN A 35 -1.98 -16.68 -7.92
N ASN A 36 -2.67 -17.31 -6.98
CA ASN A 36 -2.42 -17.11 -5.56
C ASN A 36 -1.00 -17.56 -5.24
N GLY A 37 -0.09 -16.63 -5.26
CA GLY A 37 1.30 -16.88 -5.01
C GLY A 37 1.94 -15.71 -4.31
N ALA A 38 3.20 -15.86 -3.95
CA ALA A 38 3.94 -14.87 -3.20
C ALA A 38 4.18 -13.57 -3.97
N GLY A 39 4.06 -13.59 -5.31
CA GLY A 39 4.46 -12.46 -6.14
C GLY A 39 3.67 -11.18 -5.89
N LYS A 40 2.35 -11.26 -5.80
CA LYS A 40 1.51 -10.07 -5.59
C LYS A 40 1.75 -9.46 -4.22
N THR A 41 1.73 -10.28 -3.18
CA THR A 41 1.98 -9.83 -1.81
C THR A 41 3.40 -9.30 -1.68
N THR A 42 4.36 -9.95 -2.31
CA THR A 42 5.75 -9.50 -2.31
C THR A 42 5.87 -8.12 -2.95
N TYR A 43 5.20 -7.88 -4.08
CA TYR A 43 5.23 -6.57 -4.73
C TYR A 43 4.65 -5.48 -3.83
N PHE A 44 3.49 -5.71 -3.23
CA PHE A 44 2.90 -4.74 -2.31
C PHE A 44 3.77 -4.50 -1.09
N SER A 45 4.41 -5.54 -0.58
CA SER A 45 5.33 -5.40 0.56
C SER A 45 6.55 -4.54 0.20
N LEU A 46 7.06 -4.67 -1.00
CA LEU A 46 8.15 -3.82 -1.50
C LEU A 46 7.69 -2.38 -1.71
N LEU A 47 6.49 -2.20 -2.25
CA LEU A 47 5.90 -0.89 -2.51
C LEU A 47 5.68 -0.10 -1.21
N LEU A 48 5.40 -0.80 -0.12
CA LEU A 48 5.15 -0.21 1.18
C LEU A 48 6.38 -0.22 2.11
N ASP A 49 7.51 -0.61 1.57
CA ASP A 49 8.78 -0.69 2.32
C ASP A 49 8.71 -1.61 3.54
N LEU A 50 7.87 -2.64 3.48
CA LEU A 50 7.82 -3.66 4.52
C LEU A 50 8.97 -4.65 4.40
N ILE A 51 9.48 -4.83 3.18
CA ILE A 51 10.68 -5.61 2.88
C ILE A 51 11.53 -4.84 1.89
N LYS A 52 12.81 -5.17 1.79
CA LYS A 52 13.75 -4.51 0.88
C LYS A 52 13.90 -5.30 -0.41
N PRO A 53 14.05 -4.63 -1.56
CA PRO A 53 14.30 -5.33 -2.82
C PRO A 53 15.72 -5.90 -2.85
N THR A 54 15.90 -6.98 -3.62
CA THR A 54 17.22 -7.51 -3.90
C THR A 54 17.92 -6.63 -4.93
N THR A 55 17.21 -6.22 -5.98
CA THR A 55 17.69 -5.27 -6.98
C THR A 55 16.57 -4.29 -7.32
N GLY A 56 16.95 -3.15 -7.89
CA GLY A 56 16.00 -2.17 -8.40
C GLY A 56 15.33 -1.35 -7.31
N HIS A 57 14.31 -0.62 -7.73
CA HIS A 57 13.59 0.26 -6.81
C HIS A 57 12.18 0.55 -7.30
N ILE A 58 11.37 1.06 -6.38
CA ILE A 58 10.03 1.56 -6.66
C ILE A 58 10.00 3.03 -6.24
N LYS A 59 9.48 3.90 -7.11
CA LYS A 59 9.21 5.29 -6.78
C LYS A 59 7.72 5.51 -6.66
N ASN A 60 7.33 6.18 -5.59
CA ASN A 60 5.96 6.62 -5.37
C ASN A 60 5.96 8.14 -5.43
N ASN A 61 5.37 8.70 -6.47
CA ASN A 61 5.37 10.14 -6.74
C ASN A 61 6.79 10.73 -6.72
N ASN A 62 7.70 10.07 -7.43
CA ASN A 62 9.12 10.41 -7.56
C ASN A 62 9.96 10.21 -6.28
N ILE A 63 9.40 9.59 -5.25
CA ILE A 63 10.12 9.29 -4.01
C ILE A 63 10.46 7.80 -3.99
N VAL A 64 11.74 7.48 -3.86
CA VAL A 64 12.18 6.08 -3.73
C VAL A 64 11.71 5.55 -2.38
N VAL A 65 10.83 4.54 -2.39
CA VAL A 65 10.11 4.15 -1.18
C VAL A 65 11.00 3.58 -0.07
N ASN A 66 12.15 3.00 -0.41
CA ASN A 66 13.04 2.45 0.61
C ASN A 66 14.16 3.42 1.02
N GLU A 67 14.13 4.65 0.55
CA GLU A 67 15.12 5.67 0.89
C GLU A 67 14.52 6.84 1.66
N SER A 68 13.19 6.96 1.70
CA SER A 68 12.51 8.06 2.36
C SER A 68 11.15 7.62 2.85
N GLU A 69 10.61 8.30 3.84
CA GLU A 69 9.26 8.07 4.34
C GLU A 69 8.27 9.12 3.85
N ASP A 70 8.71 10.03 3.01
CA ASP A 70 7.90 11.17 2.55
C ASP A 70 6.70 10.75 1.69
N TRP A 71 6.68 9.51 1.19
CA TRP A 71 5.54 8.96 0.44
C TRP A 71 4.40 8.51 1.35
N LYS A 72 4.65 8.29 2.63
CA LYS A 72 3.65 7.72 3.55
C LYS A 72 2.43 8.61 3.78
N PRO A 73 2.56 9.93 3.89
CA PRO A 73 1.39 10.78 4.15
C PRO A 73 0.29 10.73 3.09
N PHE A 74 0.63 10.41 1.84
CA PHE A 74 -0.36 10.35 0.76
C PHE A 74 -0.62 8.92 0.26
N THR A 75 -0.20 7.91 1.03
CA THR A 75 -0.35 6.51 0.63
C THR A 75 -1.09 5.73 1.71
N SER A 76 -2.07 4.95 1.29
CA SER A 76 -2.82 4.06 2.17
C SER A 76 -2.87 2.67 1.56
N SER A 77 -2.95 1.64 2.40
CA SER A 77 -2.94 0.28 1.92
C SER A 77 -3.75 -0.64 2.81
N PHE A 78 -4.20 -1.73 2.21
CA PHE A 78 -4.71 -2.90 2.91
C PHE A 78 -4.16 -4.12 2.19
N ILE A 79 -3.36 -4.91 2.88
CA ILE A 79 -2.78 -6.12 2.32
C ILE A 79 -3.55 -7.35 2.79
N ASP A 80 -3.87 -7.40 4.09
CA ASP A 80 -4.34 -8.60 4.74
C ASP A 80 -5.04 -8.22 6.04
N GLU A 81 -6.05 -9.00 6.43
CA GLU A 81 -6.79 -8.77 7.67
C GLU A 81 -5.91 -8.80 8.91
N SER A 82 -4.77 -9.48 8.86
CA SER A 82 -3.84 -9.55 9.98
C SER A 82 -3.26 -8.18 10.36
N PHE A 83 -3.34 -7.19 9.49
CA PHE A 83 -2.92 -5.83 9.77
C PHE A 83 -4.00 -4.99 10.43
N LEU A 84 -5.23 -5.52 10.56
CA LEU A 84 -6.30 -4.82 11.25
C LEU A 84 -6.21 -5.09 12.75
N ILE A 85 -6.61 -4.10 13.54
CA ILE A 85 -6.67 -4.26 14.99
C ILE A 85 -8.04 -4.85 15.34
N GLY A 86 -8.05 -6.16 15.61
CA GLY A 86 -9.30 -6.92 15.72
C GLY A 86 -10.22 -6.55 16.88
N TYR A 87 -9.71 -5.85 17.90
CA TYR A 87 -10.54 -5.43 19.01
C TYR A 87 -11.19 -4.06 18.82
N LEU A 88 -10.93 -3.39 17.71
CA LEU A 88 -11.56 -2.12 17.39
C LEU A 88 -12.77 -2.33 16.50
N THR A 89 -13.80 -1.52 16.70
CA THR A 89 -14.89 -1.43 15.73
C THR A 89 -14.38 -0.75 14.47
N ALA A 90 -15.14 -0.83 13.36
CA ALA A 90 -14.76 -0.15 12.13
C ALA A 90 -14.60 1.36 12.36
N GLU A 91 -15.51 1.97 13.12
CA GLU A 91 -15.46 3.39 13.43
C GLU A 91 -14.21 3.73 14.24
N GLU A 92 -13.92 2.97 15.28
CA GLU A 92 -12.72 3.17 16.09
C GLU A 92 -11.44 3.04 15.26
N TYR A 93 -11.41 2.06 14.36
CA TYR A 93 -10.27 1.84 13.47
C TYR A 93 -10.06 3.04 12.55
N PHE A 94 -11.13 3.56 11.96
CA PHE A 94 -11.03 4.73 11.08
C PHE A 94 -10.52 5.96 11.84
N TYR A 95 -10.99 6.19 13.06
CA TYR A 95 -10.49 7.31 13.85
C TYR A 95 -9.02 7.12 14.23
N PHE A 96 -8.63 5.90 14.58
CA PHE A 96 -7.24 5.59 14.90
C PHE A 96 -6.31 5.87 13.72
N ILE A 97 -6.66 5.37 12.55
CA ILE A 97 -5.86 5.59 11.34
C ILE A 97 -5.85 7.07 10.95
N GLY A 98 -6.99 7.74 11.06
CA GLY A 98 -7.09 9.17 10.78
C GLY A 98 -6.18 9.99 11.68
N GLU A 99 -6.15 9.69 12.97
CA GLU A 99 -5.28 10.37 13.93
C GLU A 99 -3.80 10.17 13.59
N LEU A 100 -3.41 8.95 13.23
CA LEU A 100 -2.04 8.65 12.81
C LEU A 100 -1.63 9.44 11.57
N ARG A 101 -2.60 9.85 10.75
CA ARG A 101 -2.38 10.61 9.52
C ARG A 101 -2.62 12.10 9.69
N GLY A 102 -2.77 12.57 10.92
CA GLY A 102 -2.98 13.98 11.20
C GLY A 102 -4.39 14.48 10.91
N GLN A 103 -5.37 13.58 10.76
CA GLN A 103 -6.76 13.93 10.56
C GLN A 103 -7.48 14.00 11.90
N ASN A 104 -8.43 14.92 12.04
CA ASN A 104 -9.26 14.98 13.23
C ASN A 104 -10.52 14.14 13.04
N LYS A 105 -11.33 14.03 14.12
CA LYS A 105 -12.54 13.24 14.07
C LYS A 105 -13.53 13.74 13.00
N ALA A 106 -13.63 15.04 12.82
CA ALA A 106 -14.54 15.61 11.82
C ALA A 106 -14.11 15.23 10.39
N ASP A 107 -12.80 15.21 10.11
CA ASP A 107 -12.29 14.79 8.82
C ASP A 107 -12.65 13.34 8.52
N VAL A 108 -12.51 12.46 9.52
CA VAL A 108 -12.85 11.06 9.38
C VAL A 108 -14.35 10.87 9.18
N ASP A 109 -15.17 11.58 9.96
CA ASP A 109 -16.62 11.53 9.82
C ASP A 109 -17.09 11.93 8.42
N ALA A 110 -16.46 12.93 7.84
CA ALA A 110 -16.79 13.39 6.49
C ALA A 110 -16.51 12.30 5.44
N LEU A 111 -15.48 11.49 5.64
CA LEU A 111 -15.14 10.41 4.72
C LEU A 111 -16.00 9.16 4.93
N VAL A 112 -16.36 8.87 6.17
CA VAL A 112 -17.07 7.64 6.53
C VAL A 112 -18.58 7.78 6.40
N SER A 113 -19.13 8.98 6.60
CA SER A 113 -20.56 9.23 6.57
C SER A 113 -21.27 8.67 5.33
N PRO A 114 -20.71 8.80 4.10
CA PRO A 114 -21.35 8.20 2.93
C PRO A 114 -21.46 6.67 3.01
N LEU A 115 -20.52 6.02 3.67
CA LEU A 115 -20.51 4.56 3.84
C LEU A 115 -21.59 4.10 4.82
N ASN A 116 -21.98 4.98 5.75
CA ASN A 116 -23.01 4.73 6.74
C ASN A 116 -24.37 5.20 6.28
N SER A 117 -24.46 5.76 5.07
CA SER A 117 -25.77 6.20 4.58
C SER A 117 -26.67 4.97 4.39
N PRO A 118 -27.99 5.16 4.52
CA PRO A 118 -28.93 4.04 4.52
C PRO A 118 -29.13 3.46 3.13
N MET A 119 -28.11 2.86 2.65
CA MET A 119 -28.20 1.92 1.54
C MET A 119 -28.74 0.60 2.01
N LYS A 120 -29.37 0.67 3.05
CA LYS A 120 -29.91 -0.47 3.76
C LYS A 120 -31.12 -0.99 3.09
#